data_4c440a6e7a71ec08efbc2a3d304e3fcb
#
_entry.id   4c440a6e7a71ec08efbc2a3d304e3fcb
#
_cell.length_a   1.000
_cell.length_b   1.000
_cell.length_c   1.000
_cell.angle_alpha   90.00
_cell.angle_beta   90.00
_cell.angle_gamma   90.00
#
_symmetry.space_group_name_H-M   'P 1'
#
loop_
_entity.id
_entity.type
_entity.pdbx_description
1 polymer ?
#
loop_
_entity_poly.entity_id
_entity_poly.type
_entity_poly.pdbx_seq_one_letter_code
_entity_poly.pdbx_strand_id
1 'polypeptide(L)'
;TTLGHALSYVFSNEGVPHGYSLSSCTTVAHKHNKSIFYDRFKEIIEKMGFDKLDLKADVNQAADVVMTDKGHLDPNPIPISKEDVVKCLNDIKAGNL
;
A
#
# COMPACT_ATOMS: atom_id res chain seq x y z
N THR A 1 -7.00 6.32 -2.76
CA THR A 1 -6.84 6.73 -1.37
C THR A 1 -5.47 7.37 -1.13
N THR A 2 -5.38 8.19 -0.12
CA THR A 2 -4.16 8.93 0.17
C THR A 2 -3.01 8.01 0.59
N LEU A 3 -3.24 7.07 1.49
CA LEU A 3 -2.23 6.09 1.89
C LEU A 3 -1.88 5.16 0.73
N GLY A 4 -2.86 4.72 -0.03
CA GLY A 4 -2.62 3.85 -1.17
C GLY A 4 -1.70 4.49 -2.21
N HIS A 5 -1.87 5.79 -2.49
CA HIS A 5 -1.00 6.52 -3.41
C HIS A 5 0.43 6.60 -2.87
N ALA A 6 0.60 6.94 -1.59
CA ALA A 6 1.93 7.04 -0.98
C ALA A 6 2.67 5.69 -1.04
N LEU A 7 1.99 4.60 -0.74
CA LEU A 7 2.57 3.26 -0.83
C LEU A 7 2.91 2.88 -2.27
N SER A 8 2.06 3.25 -3.24
CA SER A 8 2.23 2.84 -4.63
C SER A 8 3.50 3.40 -5.27
N TYR A 9 3.93 4.59 -4.88
CA TYR A 9 5.14 5.19 -5.45
C TYR A 9 6.39 4.36 -5.21
N VAL A 10 6.49 3.68 -4.07
CA VAL A 10 7.62 2.81 -3.75
C VAL A 10 7.75 1.69 -4.80
N PHE A 11 6.64 1.07 -5.17
CA PHE A 11 6.61 0.01 -6.16
C PHE A 11 6.78 0.54 -7.58
N SER A 12 6.14 1.66 -7.90
CA SER A 12 6.25 2.28 -9.23
C SER A 12 7.68 2.71 -9.53
N ASN A 13 8.41 3.21 -8.54
CA ASN A 13 9.81 3.60 -8.69
C ASN A 13 10.72 2.40 -8.99
N GLU A 14 10.29 1.18 -8.69
CA GLU A 14 11.03 -0.05 -9.00
C GLU A 14 10.58 -0.68 -10.32
N GLY A 15 9.74 -0.01 -11.08
CA GLY A 15 9.29 -0.48 -12.38
C GLY A 15 7.99 -1.28 -12.37
N VAL A 16 7.33 -1.43 -11.23
CA VAL A 16 6.00 -2.07 -11.18
C VAL A 16 4.98 -1.15 -11.86
N PRO A 17 4.20 -1.65 -12.83
CA PRO A 17 3.19 -0.81 -13.47
C PRO A 17 2.25 -0.16 -12.45
N HIS A 18 1.94 1.13 -12.66
CA HIS A 18 1.18 1.92 -11.68
C HIS A 18 -0.19 1.30 -11.35
N GLY A 19 -0.87 0.74 -12.35
CA GLY A 19 -2.16 0.09 -12.12
C GLY A 19 -2.06 -1.09 -11.17
N TYR A 20 -1.02 -1.92 -11.29
CA TYR A 20 -0.78 -3.04 -10.38
C TYR A 20 -0.45 -2.55 -8.97
N SER A 21 0.50 -1.62 -8.87
CA SER A 21 0.94 -1.12 -7.57
C SER A 21 -0.20 -0.42 -6.84
N LEU A 22 -0.99 0.40 -7.53
CA LEU A 22 -2.09 1.13 -6.92
C LEU A 22 -3.19 0.17 -6.43
N SER A 23 -3.50 -0.88 -7.18
CA SER A 23 -4.54 -1.83 -6.81
C SER A 23 -4.25 -2.51 -5.47
N SER A 24 -3.06 -3.10 -5.33
CA SER A 24 -2.66 -3.79 -4.09
C SER A 24 -2.49 -2.80 -2.94
N CYS A 25 -1.86 -1.66 -3.18
CA CYS A 25 -1.64 -0.65 -2.16
C CYS A 25 -2.95 -0.02 -1.67
N THR A 26 -3.91 0.18 -2.55
CA THR A 26 -5.24 0.68 -2.17
C THR A 26 -5.97 -0.32 -1.28
N THR A 27 -5.89 -1.62 -1.60
CA THR A 27 -6.51 -2.65 -0.79
C THR A 27 -5.95 -2.65 0.65
N VAL A 28 -4.62 -2.61 0.79
CA VAL A 28 -3.98 -2.56 2.10
C VAL A 28 -4.31 -1.25 2.83
N ALA A 29 -4.41 -0.14 2.10
CA ALA A 29 -4.80 1.14 2.69
C ALA A 29 -6.22 1.08 3.27
N HIS A 30 -7.16 0.46 2.56
CA HIS A 30 -8.51 0.26 3.08
C HIS A 30 -8.52 -0.63 4.33
N LYS A 31 -7.66 -1.64 4.37
CA LYS A 31 -7.49 -2.49 5.56
C LYS A 31 -7.01 -1.68 6.77
N HIS A 32 -5.97 -0.86 6.58
CA HIS A 32 -5.46 0.01 7.65
C HIS A 32 -6.52 0.98 8.13
N ASN A 33 -7.23 1.61 7.22
CA ASN A 33 -8.26 2.61 7.51
C ASN A 33 -9.58 2.00 8.02
N LYS A 34 -9.67 0.68 8.08
CA LYS A 34 -10.89 -0.04 8.48
C LYS A 34 -12.10 0.36 7.66
N SER A 35 -11.86 0.56 6.36
CA SER A 35 -12.89 0.97 5.40
C SER A 35 -13.90 -0.16 5.17
N ILE A 36 -15.16 0.23 5.02
CA ILE A 36 -16.23 -0.71 4.63
C ILE A 36 -16.02 -1.33 3.24
N PHE A 37 -15.16 -0.73 2.44
CA PHE A 37 -14.87 -1.22 1.08
C PHE A 37 -13.74 -2.24 1.03
N TYR A 38 -13.06 -2.50 2.15
CA TYR A 38 -11.88 -3.38 2.17
C TYR A 38 -12.17 -4.78 1.62
N ASP A 39 -13.21 -5.44 2.10
CA ASP A 39 -13.51 -6.82 1.70
C ASP A 39 -13.77 -6.93 0.20
N ARG A 40 -14.47 -5.95 -0.36
CA ARG A 40 -14.78 -5.90 -1.77
C ARG A 40 -13.54 -5.71 -2.64
N PHE A 41 -12.67 -4.79 -2.24
CA PHE A 41 -11.40 -4.56 -2.95
C PHE A 41 -10.51 -5.79 -2.89
N LYS A 42 -10.40 -6.42 -1.73
CA LYS A 42 -9.62 -7.64 -1.56
C LYS A 42 -10.11 -8.75 -2.50
N GLU A 43 -11.39 -8.99 -2.52
CA GLU A 43 -11.98 -10.01 -3.40
C GLU A 43 -11.67 -9.76 -4.87
N ILE A 44 -11.82 -8.52 -5.33
CA ILE A 44 -11.56 -8.16 -6.73
C ILE A 44 -10.08 -8.36 -7.07
N ILE A 45 -9.19 -7.89 -6.23
CA ILE A 45 -7.75 -7.95 -6.48
C ILE A 45 -7.25 -9.40 -6.49
N GLU A 46 -7.73 -10.22 -5.59
CA GLU A 46 -7.38 -11.66 -5.56
C GLU A 46 -7.86 -12.37 -6.82
N LYS A 47 -9.08 -12.08 -7.30
CA LYS A 47 -9.60 -12.64 -8.54
C LYS A 47 -8.79 -12.23 -9.76
N MET A 48 -8.23 -11.02 -9.76
CA MET A 48 -7.41 -10.51 -10.84
C MET A 48 -5.96 -11.00 -10.80
N GLY A 49 -5.55 -11.63 -9.70
CA GLY A 49 -4.18 -12.12 -9.52
C GLY A 49 -3.18 -11.02 -9.19
N PHE A 50 -3.60 -9.87 -8.70
CA PHE A 50 -2.75 -8.72 -8.38
C PHE A 50 -2.47 -8.58 -6.88
N ASP A 51 -2.60 -9.67 -6.16
CA ASP A 51 -2.57 -9.69 -4.70
C ASP A 51 -1.16 -9.70 -4.10
N LYS A 52 -0.12 -9.79 -4.93
CA LYS A 52 1.26 -9.84 -4.45
C LYS A 52 2.17 -9.04 -5.35
N LEU A 53 2.98 -8.16 -4.74
CA LEU A 53 3.99 -7.37 -5.43
C LEU A 53 5.36 -7.58 -4.79
N ASP A 54 6.41 -7.61 -5.63
CA ASP A 54 7.78 -7.65 -5.14
C ASP A 54 8.28 -6.25 -4.83
N LEU A 55 9.08 -6.14 -3.79
CA LEU A 55 9.78 -4.91 -3.43
C LEU A 55 11.26 -5.27 -3.24
N LYS A 56 12.13 -4.66 -4.03
CA LYS A 56 13.58 -4.92 -3.99
C LYS A 56 14.25 -4.14 -2.85
N ALA A 57 13.75 -2.94 -2.56
CA ALA A 57 14.30 -2.10 -1.51
C ALA A 57 14.01 -2.70 -0.13
N ASP A 58 14.85 -2.34 0.84
CA ASP A 58 14.58 -2.66 2.23
C ASP A 58 13.28 -2.00 2.68
N VAL A 59 12.42 -2.76 3.37
CA VAL A 59 11.11 -2.28 3.81
C VAL A 59 11.23 -1.05 4.72
N ASN A 60 12.23 -1.03 5.60
CA ASN A 60 12.43 0.11 6.50
C ASN A 60 12.82 1.38 5.73
N GLN A 61 13.69 1.26 4.74
CA GLN A 61 14.07 2.38 3.88
C GLN A 61 12.89 2.85 3.05
N ALA A 62 12.13 1.93 2.47
CA ALA A 62 10.93 2.24 1.72
C ALA A 62 9.89 2.96 2.60
N ALA A 63 9.72 2.52 3.83
CA ALA A 63 8.83 3.16 4.78
C ALA A 63 9.26 4.61 5.09
N ASP A 64 10.57 4.86 5.22
CA ASP A 64 11.08 6.22 5.41
C ASP A 64 10.71 7.13 4.25
N VAL A 65 10.82 6.63 3.01
CA VAL A 65 10.43 7.38 1.81
C VAL A 65 8.93 7.66 1.82
N VAL A 66 8.11 6.67 2.14
CA VAL A 66 6.65 6.85 2.23
C VAL A 66 6.30 7.93 3.25
N MET A 67 6.95 7.94 4.41
CA MET A 67 6.66 8.91 5.47
C MET A 67 7.00 10.35 5.09
N THR A 68 7.79 10.58 4.03
CA THR A 68 8.05 11.93 3.52
C THR A 68 6.88 12.49 2.70
N ASP A 69 5.97 11.63 2.26
CA ASP A 69 4.85 12.02 1.38
C ASP A 69 3.66 12.52 2.20
N LYS A 70 3.84 13.64 2.87
CA LYS A 70 2.82 14.22 3.74
C LYS A 70 1.59 14.68 2.97
N GLY A 71 1.75 15.07 1.72
CA GLY A 71 0.63 15.47 0.87
C GLY A 71 -0.42 14.38 0.71
N HIS A 72 0.00 13.10 0.71
CA HIS A 72 -0.92 11.97 0.64
C HIS A 72 -1.24 11.36 2.00
N LEU A 73 -0.37 11.50 3.01
CA LEU A 73 -0.57 10.89 4.32
C LEU A 73 -1.40 11.76 5.27
N ASP A 74 -1.16 13.07 5.28
CA ASP A 74 -1.86 13.97 6.22
C ASP A 74 -3.39 13.93 6.08
N PRO A 75 -3.97 13.87 4.85
CA PRO A 75 -5.42 13.77 4.71
C PRO A 75 -6.00 12.39 5.03
N ASN A 76 -5.17 11.39 5.29
CA ASN A 76 -5.66 10.03 5.56
C ASN A 76 -6.52 10.03 6.83
N PRO A 77 -7.72 9.37 6.82
CA PRO A 77 -8.65 9.43 7.95
C PRO A 77 -8.12 8.82 9.24
N ILE A 78 -7.20 7.85 9.15
CA ILE A 78 -6.58 7.21 10.31
C ILE A 78 -5.10 7.62 10.37
N PRO A 79 -4.58 8.07 11.52
CA PRO A 79 -3.18 8.42 11.66
C PRO A 79 -2.25 7.25 11.27
N ILE A 80 -1.12 7.57 10.68
CA ILE A 80 -0.16 6.59 10.15
C ILE A 80 1.20 6.81 10.79
N SER A 81 1.75 5.78 11.42
CA SER A 81 3.13 5.74 11.91
C SER A 81 4.02 5.00 10.90
N LYS A 82 5.35 5.09 11.10
CA LYS A 82 6.30 4.32 10.30
C LYS A 82 6.06 2.81 10.45
N GLU A 83 5.76 2.34 11.64
CA GLU A 83 5.44 0.93 11.90
C GLU A 83 4.21 0.48 11.10
N ASP A 84 3.22 1.33 10.97
CA ASP A 84 2.04 1.04 10.15
C ASP A 84 2.42 0.88 8.69
N VAL A 85 3.30 1.74 8.17
CA VAL A 85 3.78 1.67 6.79
C VAL A 85 4.59 0.38 6.58
N VAL A 86 5.49 0.04 7.51
CA VAL A 86 6.27 -1.20 7.44
C VAL A 86 5.34 -2.41 7.37
N LYS A 87 4.32 -2.44 8.21
CA LYS A 87 3.33 -3.53 8.19
C LYS A 87 2.60 -3.60 6.86
N CYS A 88 2.16 -2.46 6.32
CA CYS A 88 1.48 -2.42 5.03
C CYS A 88 2.38 -2.95 3.90
N LEU A 89 3.64 -2.54 3.87
CA LEU A 89 4.58 -3.00 2.85
C LEU A 89 4.85 -4.50 2.95
N ASN A 90 4.99 -5.01 4.17
CA ASN A 90 5.17 -6.45 4.39
C ASN A 90 3.93 -7.24 3.96
N ASP A 91 2.74 -6.75 4.25
CA ASP A 91 1.50 -7.39 3.84
C ASP A 91 1.40 -7.45 2.31
N ILE A 92 1.76 -6.38 1.62
CA ILE A 92 1.75 -6.35 0.15
C ILE A 92 2.75 -7.37 -0.41
N LYS A 93 3.96 -7.42 0.13
CA LYS A 93 4.99 -8.36 -0.34
C LYS A 93 4.59 -9.82 -0.12
N ALA A 94 3.91 -10.10 0.97
CA ALA A 94 3.48 -11.45 1.31
C ALA A 94 2.17 -11.87 0.63
N GLY A 95 1.45 -10.91 0.03
CA GLY A 95 0.12 -11.17 -0.52
C GLY A 95 -0.98 -11.22 0.53
N ASN A 96 -0.73 -10.70 1.73
CA ASN A 96 -1.72 -10.65 2.83
C ASN A 96 -2.52 -9.35 2.80
N LEU A 97 -3.27 -9.14 1.74
CA LEU A 97 -4.04 -7.90 1.53
C LEU A 97 -5.30 -7.75 2.41
#